data_9dd85197ee79e0a49f3e6ac55f0a32a3
#
_entry.id   9dd85197ee79e0a49f3e6ac55f0a32a3
#
_cell.length_a   1.000
_cell.length_b   1.000
_cell.length_c   1.000
_cell.angle_alpha   90.00
_cell.angle_beta   90.00
_cell.angle_gamma   90.00
#
_symmetry.space_group_name_H-M   'P 1'
#
loop_
_entity.id
_entity.type
_entity.pdbx_description
1 polymer ?
#
loop_
_entity_poly.entity_id
_entity_poly.type
_entity_poly.pdbx_seq_one_letter_code
_entity_poly.pdbx_strand_id
1 'polypeptide(L)'
;DALVALTRKFGEGATLFHSTRDKDIVRQEVAAALTQFNEQFLLPSRSRREALLQQVSEGGLTEDEAPRDILTVLLANRADQDLDDDMILREVAFFMQAGSHSSANALTHSFHEIDQWCRRHPADRDRLMTDDHFLQRCIHESLRLHPASPVAWRTASEAFSLPDGTDVAAGDSVMIDLMSANLEA
;
A
#
# COMPACT_ATOMS: atom_id res chain seq x y z
N ASP A 1 1.02 -4.08 19.99
CA ASP A 1 1.15 -5.14 19.00
C ASP A 1 2.42 -4.91 18.19
N ALA A 2 3.33 -5.92 18.19
CA ALA A 2 4.66 -5.82 17.58
C ALA A 2 4.58 -5.52 16.07
N LEU A 3 3.68 -6.18 15.35
CA LEU A 3 3.53 -6.00 13.90
C LEU A 3 3.11 -4.57 13.52
N VAL A 4 2.21 -3.97 14.28
CA VAL A 4 1.79 -2.56 14.08
C VAL A 4 2.97 -1.61 14.30
N ALA A 5 3.80 -1.86 15.31
CA ALA A 5 4.98 -1.04 15.58
C ALA A 5 6.00 -1.13 14.43
N LEU A 6 6.25 -2.33 13.90
CA LEU A 6 7.13 -2.55 12.75
C LEU A 6 6.59 -1.87 11.48
N THR A 7 5.30 -2.01 11.20
CA THR A 7 4.68 -1.37 10.04
C THR A 7 4.79 0.16 10.09
N ARG A 8 4.68 0.77 11.28
CA ARG A 8 4.92 2.21 11.45
C ARG A 8 6.37 2.61 11.12
N LYS A 9 7.34 1.79 11.53
CA LYS A 9 8.76 2.02 11.19
C LYS A 9 9.01 1.92 9.69
N PHE A 10 8.39 0.97 9.01
CA PHE A 10 8.46 0.86 7.55
C PHE A 10 7.88 2.10 6.87
N GLY A 11 6.75 2.62 7.35
CA GLY A 11 6.14 3.86 6.86
C GLY A 11 7.07 5.08 7.04
N GLU A 12 7.73 5.20 8.19
CA GLU A 12 8.71 6.26 8.45
C GLU A 12 9.89 6.17 7.46
N GLY A 13 10.37 4.97 7.16
CA GLY A 13 11.41 4.73 6.16
C GLY A 13 10.97 5.06 4.74
N ALA A 14 9.76 4.67 4.35
CA ALA A 14 9.22 4.93 3.01
C ALA A 14 9.02 6.44 2.74
N THR A 15 8.81 7.25 3.79
CA THR A 15 8.64 8.70 3.71
C THR A 15 9.84 9.48 4.25
N LEU A 16 11.03 8.89 4.25
CA LEU A 16 12.24 9.42 4.85
C LEU A 16 12.60 10.83 4.37
N PHE A 17 12.32 11.16 3.11
CA PHE A 17 12.64 12.48 2.56
C PHE A 17 11.80 13.61 3.20
N HIS A 18 10.62 13.31 3.73
CA HIS A 18 9.78 14.24 4.49
C HIS A 18 10.11 14.26 6.00
N SER A 19 10.95 13.35 6.49
CA SER A 19 11.25 13.27 7.91
C SER A 19 12.01 14.50 8.38
N THR A 20 11.58 15.06 9.52
CA THR A 20 12.30 16.11 10.24
C THR A 20 13.35 15.55 11.23
N ARG A 21 13.37 14.23 11.41
CA ARG A 21 14.34 13.51 12.23
C ARG A 21 15.65 13.32 11.47
N ASP A 22 16.72 13.04 12.19
CA ASP A 22 17.99 12.62 11.60
C ASP A 22 17.78 11.37 10.72
N LYS A 23 18.12 11.49 9.45
CA LYS A 23 17.82 10.45 8.44
C LYS A 23 18.63 9.18 8.65
N ASP A 24 19.83 9.28 9.24
CA ASP A 24 20.68 8.12 9.47
C ASP A 24 20.18 7.31 10.68
N ILE A 25 19.67 8.01 11.71
CA ILE A 25 18.98 7.35 12.82
C ILE A 25 17.73 6.61 12.31
N VAL A 26 16.91 7.24 11.48
CA VAL A 26 15.72 6.59 10.93
C VAL A 26 16.10 5.37 10.09
N ARG A 27 17.14 5.46 9.24
CA ARG A 27 17.62 4.30 8.46
C ARG A 27 18.07 3.14 9.35
N GLN A 28 18.76 3.42 10.45
CA GLN A 28 19.19 2.39 11.40
C GLN A 28 18.00 1.72 12.10
N GLU A 29 17.01 2.52 12.53
CA GLU A 29 15.79 2.00 13.15
C GLU A 29 14.98 1.14 12.18
N VAL A 30 14.88 1.54 10.91
CA VAL A 30 14.21 0.75 9.85
C VAL A 30 14.96 -0.55 9.57
N ALA A 31 16.28 -0.52 9.49
CA ALA A 31 17.09 -1.73 9.32
C ALA A 31 16.89 -2.72 10.48
N ALA A 32 16.89 -2.23 11.71
CA ALA A 32 16.61 -3.06 12.88
C ALA A 32 15.18 -3.63 12.86
N ALA A 33 14.19 -2.83 12.43
CA ALA A 33 12.81 -3.26 12.29
C ALA A 33 12.65 -4.34 11.19
N LEU A 34 13.37 -4.22 10.06
CA LEU A 34 13.39 -5.25 9.01
C LEU A 34 13.99 -6.56 9.51
N THR A 35 15.10 -6.51 10.27
CA THR A 35 15.69 -7.71 10.88
C THR A 35 14.70 -8.39 11.83
N GLN A 36 14.07 -7.63 12.72
CA GLN A 36 13.07 -8.14 13.64
C GLN A 36 11.86 -8.75 12.91
N PHE A 37 11.37 -8.08 11.87
CA PHE A 37 10.27 -8.57 11.04
C PHE A 37 10.63 -9.87 10.34
N ASN A 38 11.83 -9.95 9.77
CA ASN A 38 12.32 -11.16 9.12
C ASN A 38 12.31 -12.35 10.08
N GLU A 39 12.93 -12.20 11.25
CA GLU A 39 13.08 -13.27 12.23
C GLU A 39 11.74 -13.72 12.83
N GLN A 40 10.89 -12.78 13.21
CA GLN A 40 9.66 -13.09 13.95
C GLN A 40 8.48 -13.49 13.06
N PHE A 41 8.41 -12.99 11.83
CA PHE A 41 7.23 -13.14 10.97
C PHE A 41 7.54 -13.74 9.60
N LEU A 42 8.56 -13.24 8.89
CA LEU A 42 8.79 -13.66 7.51
C LEU A 42 9.39 -15.07 7.43
N LEU A 43 10.48 -15.36 8.12
CA LEU A 43 11.12 -16.67 8.08
C LEU A 43 10.19 -17.82 8.46
N PRO A 44 9.41 -17.76 9.57
CA PRO A 44 8.44 -18.80 9.88
C PRO A 44 7.33 -18.95 8.84
N SER A 45 6.90 -17.84 8.20
CA SER A 45 5.88 -17.84 7.16
C SER A 45 6.42 -18.42 5.86
N ARG A 46 7.64 -18.04 5.50
CA ARG A 46 8.35 -18.53 4.33
C ARG A 46 8.53 -20.06 4.39
N SER A 47 9.04 -20.60 5.49
CA SER A 47 9.23 -22.04 5.63
C SER A 47 7.92 -22.82 5.42
N ARG A 48 6.80 -22.29 5.91
CA ARG A 48 5.47 -22.89 5.67
C ARG A 48 5.06 -22.82 4.20
N ARG A 49 5.33 -21.70 3.50
CA ARG A 49 5.00 -21.53 2.08
C ARG A 49 5.87 -22.38 1.16
N GLU A 50 7.16 -22.47 1.44
CA GLU A 50 8.09 -23.34 0.70
C GLU A 50 7.67 -24.82 0.80
N ALA A 51 7.25 -25.29 1.99
CA ALA A 51 6.73 -26.64 2.15
C ALA A 51 5.44 -26.89 1.36
N LEU A 52 4.54 -25.90 1.27
CA LEU A 52 3.32 -26.00 0.45
C LEU A 52 3.64 -26.00 -1.06
N LEU A 53 4.52 -25.13 -1.52
CA LEU A 53 4.96 -25.08 -2.93
C LEU A 53 5.68 -26.39 -3.33
N GLN A 54 6.43 -27.00 -2.43
CA GLN A 54 7.01 -28.32 -2.66
C GLN A 54 5.90 -29.38 -2.86
N GLN A 55 4.85 -29.38 -2.02
CA GLN A 55 3.73 -30.30 -2.19
C GLN A 55 3.00 -30.11 -3.54
N VAL A 56 2.87 -28.86 -3.99
CA VAL A 56 2.33 -28.57 -5.33
C VAL A 56 3.23 -29.19 -6.42
N SER A 57 4.54 -29.00 -6.32
CA SER A 57 5.49 -29.54 -7.31
C SER A 57 5.53 -31.07 -7.35
N GLU A 58 5.25 -31.71 -6.24
CA GLU A 58 5.20 -33.17 -6.09
C GLU A 58 3.80 -33.77 -6.45
N GLY A 59 2.82 -32.92 -6.79
CA GLY A 59 1.48 -33.31 -7.15
C GLY A 59 0.59 -33.72 -5.96
N GLY A 60 1.02 -33.43 -4.73
CA GLY A 60 0.25 -33.68 -3.51
C GLY A 60 -0.76 -32.58 -3.19
N LEU A 61 -0.63 -31.42 -3.84
CA LEU A 61 -1.53 -30.26 -3.72
C LEU A 61 -1.66 -29.61 -5.10
N THR A 62 -2.82 -29.04 -5.42
CA THR A 62 -3.01 -28.26 -6.65
C THR A 62 -2.60 -26.79 -6.43
N GLU A 63 -2.31 -26.06 -7.51
CA GLU A 63 -2.00 -24.63 -7.43
C GLU A 63 -3.16 -23.81 -6.82
N ASP A 64 -4.40 -24.20 -7.07
CA ASP A 64 -5.59 -23.53 -6.54
C ASP A 64 -5.79 -23.75 -5.03
N GLU A 65 -5.20 -24.81 -4.48
CA GLU A 65 -5.22 -25.09 -3.03
C GLU A 65 -4.10 -24.38 -2.28
N ALA A 66 -3.07 -23.91 -3.00
CA ALA A 66 -2.01 -23.10 -2.40
C ALA A 66 -2.53 -21.69 -2.05
N PRO A 67 -2.07 -21.07 -0.94
CA PRO A 67 -2.45 -19.70 -0.59
C PRO A 67 -2.05 -18.71 -1.68
N ARG A 68 -2.99 -17.85 -2.09
CA ARG A 68 -2.75 -16.74 -3.04
C ARG A 68 -2.36 -15.46 -2.31
N ASP A 69 -1.33 -15.53 -1.48
CA ASP A 69 -0.76 -14.35 -0.83
C ASP A 69 0.54 -13.91 -1.53
N ILE A 70 0.95 -12.68 -1.23
CA ILE A 70 2.14 -12.04 -1.83
C ILE A 70 3.39 -12.89 -1.64
N LEU A 71 3.59 -13.43 -0.44
CA LEU A 71 4.78 -14.23 -0.14
C LEU A 71 4.81 -15.51 -0.99
N THR A 72 3.68 -16.20 -1.15
CA THR A 72 3.56 -17.38 -2.01
C THR A 72 3.89 -17.06 -3.46
N VAL A 73 3.35 -15.93 -3.98
CA VAL A 73 3.63 -15.49 -5.36
C VAL A 73 5.11 -15.15 -5.55
N LEU A 74 5.73 -14.43 -4.63
CA LEU A 74 7.16 -14.09 -4.71
C LEU A 74 8.03 -15.34 -4.68
N LEU A 75 7.74 -16.30 -3.80
CA LEU A 75 8.50 -17.55 -3.70
C LEU A 75 8.33 -18.44 -4.93
N ALA A 76 7.11 -18.55 -5.47
CA ALA A 76 6.83 -19.34 -6.67
C ALA A 76 7.56 -18.79 -7.93
N ASN A 77 7.71 -17.47 -8.03
CA ASN A 77 8.38 -16.82 -9.16
C ASN A 77 9.85 -16.44 -8.86
N ARG A 78 10.41 -16.91 -7.78
CA ARG A 78 11.73 -16.51 -7.29
C ARG A 78 12.84 -16.71 -8.32
N ALA A 79 12.87 -17.88 -8.95
CA ALA A 79 13.91 -18.25 -9.91
C ALA A 79 13.77 -17.46 -11.22
N ASP A 80 12.55 -17.27 -11.71
CA ASP A 80 12.27 -16.58 -12.97
C ASP A 80 12.53 -15.08 -12.90
N GLN A 81 12.37 -14.48 -11.69
CA GLN A 81 12.54 -13.04 -11.43
C GLN A 81 13.86 -12.72 -10.72
N ASP A 82 14.74 -13.70 -10.53
CA ASP A 82 16.03 -13.54 -9.81
C ASP A 82 15.89 -12.82 -8.46
N LEU A 83 14.86 -13.23 -7.67
CA LEU A 83 14.57 -12.62 -6.37
C LEU A 83 15.43 -13.24 -5.27
N ASP A 84 16.31 -12.46 -4.68
CA ASP A 84 17.05 -12.87 -3.47
C ASP A 84 16.22 -12.69 -2.19
N ASP A 85 16.77 -13.14 -1.07
CA ASP A 85 16.08 -13.11 0.22
C ASP A 85 15.83 -11.68 0.74
N ASP A 86 16.75 -10.75 0.45
CA ASP A 86 16.61 -9.35 0.86
C ASP A 86 15.53 -8.65 0.02
N MET A 87 15.44 -8.95 -1.27
CA MET A 87 14.36 -8.45 -2.14
C MET A 87 13.00 -8.95 -1.66
N ILE A 88 12.85 -10.25 -1.37
CA ILE A 88 11.59 -10.81 -0.85
C ILE A 88 11.21 -10.15 0.49
N LEU A 89 12.18 -9.97 1.40
CA LEU A 89 11.96 -9.29 2.68
C LEU A 89 11.44 -7.87 2.48
N ARG A 90 12.08 -7.09 1.61
CA ARG A 90 11.71 -5.69 1.33
C ARG A 90 10.35 -5.59 0.66
N GLU A 91 10.06 -6.46 -0.31
CA GLU A 91 8.77 -6.48 -1.00
C GLU A 91 7.63 -6.80 -0.03
N VAL A 92 7.75 -7.84 0.81
CA VAL A 92 6.71 -8.17 1.79
C VAL A 92 6.52 -7.03 2.81
N ALA A 93 7.61 -6.44 3.33
CA ALA A 93 7.53 -5.29 4.23
C ALA A 93 6.89 -4.06 3.55
N PHE A 94 7.20 -3.80 2.28
CA PHE A 94 6.61 -2.74 1.47
C PHE A 94 5.10 -2.94 1.31
N PHE A 95 4.64 -4.11 0.89
CA PHE A 95 3.21 -4.39 0.74
C PHE A 95 2.45 -4.27 2.05
N MET A 96 3.03 -4.69 3.16
CA MET A 96 2.42 -4.50 4.49
C MET A 96 2.27 -3.03 4.84
N GLN A 97 3.31 -2.23 4.62
CA GLN A 97 3.28 -0.79 4.89
C GLN A 97 2.30 -0.08 3.96
N ALA A 98 2.41 -0.32 2.64
CA ALA A 98 1.60 0.35 1.64
C ALA A 98 0.10 0.05 1.80
N GLY A 99 -0.25 -1.20 2.15
CA GLY A 99 -1.65 -1.63 2.30
C GLY A 99 -2.31 -1.27 3.62
N SER A 100 -1.56 -1.09 4.72
CA SER A 100 -2.19 -0.97 6.04
C SER A 100 -2.77 0.41 6.31
N HIS A 101 -2.01 1.50 6.15
CA HIS A 101 -2.48 2.84 6.48
C HIS A 101 -3.47 3.38 5.45
N SER A 102 -3.20 3.19 4.17
CA SER A 102 -4.08 3.64 3.09
C SER A 102 -5.44 2.96 3.14
N SER A 103 -5.45 1.63 3.33
CA SER A 103 -6.70 0.87 3.44
C SER A 103 -7.48 1.19 4.71
N ALA A 104 -6.81 1.35 5.87
CA ALA A 104 -7.47 1.72 7.12
C ALA A 104 -8.11 3.12 7.03
N ASN A 105 -7.42 4.10 6.45
CA ASN A 105 -7.96 5.43 6.23
C ASN A 105 -9.12 5.41 5.25
N ALA A 106 -8.97 4.73 4.09
CA ALA A 106 -10.03 4.60 3.10
C ALA A 106 -11.28 3.97 3.70
N LEU A 107 -11.14 2.90 4.49
CA LEU A 107 -12.24 2.23 5.17
C LEU A 107 -12.95 3.18 6.17
N THR A 108 -12.18 3.89 6.99
CA THR A 108 -12.72 4.81 7.99
C THR A 108 -13.52 5.94 7.33
N HIS A 109 -12.97 6.57 6.28
CA HIS A 109 -13.65 7.62 5.54
C HIS A 109 -14.88 7.08 4.81
N SER A 110 -14.80 5.89 4.18
CA SER A 110 -15.94 5.29 3.50
C SER A 110 -17.10 5.01 4.46
N PHE A 111 -16.83 4.48 5.65
CA PHE A 111 -17.87 4.30 6.66
C PHE A 111 -18.49 5.63 7.10
N HIS A 112 -17.68 6.66 7.28
CA HIS A 112 -18.18 7.98 7.67
C HIS A 112 -19.10 8.56 6.57
N GLU A 113 -18.66 8.59 5.32
CA GLU A 113 -19.43 9.16 4.21
C GLU A 113 -20.71 8.37 3.93
N ILE A 114 -20.64 7.03 3.98
CA ILE A 114 -21.81 6.17 3.82
C ILE A 114 -22.83 6.39 4.95
N ASP A 115 -22.38 6.50 6.21
CA ASP A 115 -23.28 6.80 7.33
C ASP A 115 -23.96 8.17 7.16
N GLN A 116 -23.19 9.21 6.77
CA GLN A 116 -23.72 10.54 6.50
C GLN A 116 -24.73 10.53 5.34
N TRP A 117 -24.46 9.76 4.28
CA TRP A 117 -25.39 9.59 3.17
C TRP A 117 -26.68 8.91 3.62
N CYS A 118 -26.60 7.79 4.32
CA CYS A 118 -27.75 7.01 4.78
C CYS A 118 -28.61 7.76 5.80
N ARG A 119 -28.05 8.70 6.57
CA ARG A 119 -28.84 9.62 7.43
C ARG A 119 -29.73 10.53 6.64
N ARG A 120 -29.26 10.98 5.47
CA ARG A 120 -30.00 11.87 4.56
C ARG A 120 -30.91 11.10 3.59
N HIS A 121 -30.55 9.86 3.26
CA HIS A 121 -31.23 8.97 2.31
C HIS A 121 -31.47 7.57 2.93
N PRO A 122 -32.40 7.44 3.90
CA PRO A 122 -32.59 6.19 4.63
C PRO A 122 -32.96 5.00 3.76
N ALA A 123 -33.64 5.23 2.63
CA ALA A 123 -34.02 4.19 1.67
C ALA A 123 -32.81 3.52 0.98
N ASP A 124 -31.66 4.16 0.93
CA ASP A 124 -30.45 3.60 0.31
C ASP A 124 -29.72 2.61 1.23
N ARG A 125 -30.08 2.53 2.51
CA ARG A 125 -29.41 1.64 3.46
C ARG A 125 -29.51 0.15 3.04
N ASP A 126 -30.66 -0.28 2.56
CA ASP A 126 -30.85 -1.66 2.12
C ASP A 126 -30.09 -1.95 0.82
N ARG A 127 -29.90 -0.95 -0.03
CA ARG A 127 -29.12 -1.08 -1.26
C ARG A 127 -27.64 -1.37 -1.01
N LEU A 128 -27.05 -0.86 0.08
CA LEU A 128 -25.67 -1.17 0.44
C LEU A 128 -25.43 -2.66 0.69
N MET A 129 -26.48 -3.40 1.07
CA MET A 129 -26.41 -4.83 1.36
C MET A 129 -26.78 -5.71 0.15
N THR A 130 -27.40 -5.14 -0.88
CA THR A 130 -27.99 -5.88 -2.01
C THR A 130 -27.49 -5.43 -3.38
N ASP A 131 -26.82 -4.28 -3.48
CA ASP A 131 -26.30 -3.69 -4.73
C ASP A 131 -24.80 -3.39 -4.57
N ASP A 132 -23.96 -4.37 -4.95
CA ASP A 132 -22.50 -4.24 -4.86
C ASP A 132 -21.97 -3.07 -5.69
N HIS A 133 -22.60 -2.75 -6.82
CA HIS A 133 -22.21 -1.60 -7.64
C HIS A 133 -22.51 -0.27 -6.96
N PHE A 134 -23.60 -0.20 -6.20
CA PHE A 134 -23.90 0.98 -5.39
C PHE A 134 -22.88 1.15 -4.28
N LEU A 135 -22.57 0.10 -3.54
CA LEU A 135 -21.53 0.13 -2.51
C LEU A 135 -20.18 0.55 -3.09
N GLN A 136 -19.79 -0.02 -4.22
CA GLN A 136 -18.54 0.34 -4.90
C GLN A 136 -18.50 1.84 -5.28
N ARG A 137 -19.59 2.39 -5.82
CA ARG A 137 -19.66 3.83 -6.13
C ARG A 137 -19.53 4.70 -4.88
N CYS A 138 -20.15 4.30 -3.76
CA CYS A 138 -20.02 5.00 -2.50
C CYS A 138 -18.55 5.02 -2.01
N ILE A 139 -17.86 3.88 -2.13
CA ILE A 139 -16.44 3.79 -1.77
C ILE A 139 -15.57 4.65 -2.70
N HIS A 140 -15.80 4.61 -4.02
CA HIS A 140 -15.06 5.43 -4.97
C HIS A 140 -15.27 6.91 -4.73
N GLU A 141 -16.50 7.34 -4.40
CA GLU A 141 -16.77 8.73 -4.05
C GLU A 141 -16.07 9.13 -2.76
N SER A 142 -16.04 8.28 -1.75
CA SER A 142 -15.27 8.51 -0.54
C SER A 142 -13.77 8.65 -0.82
N LEU A 143 -13.21 7.82 -1.71
CA LEU A 143 -11.79 7.92 -2.13
C LEU A 143 -11.50 9.21 -2.92
N ARG A 144 -12.49 9.71 -3.70
CA ARG A 144 -12.39 11.01 -4.39
C ARG A 144 -12.33 12.14 -3.38
N LEU A 145 -13.20 12.13 -2.37
CA LEU A 145 -13.27 13.16 -1.32
C LEU A 145 -12.08 13.10 -0.35
N HIS A 146 -11.57 11.89 -0.08
CA HIS A 146 -10.54 11.62 0.91
C HIS A 146 -9.42 10.73 0.31
N PRO A 147 -8.63 11.25 -0.64
CA PRO A 147 -7.54 10.48 -1.23
C PRO A 147 -6.50 10.10 -0.17
N ALA A 148 -6.06 8.84 -0.16
CA ALA A 148 -5.07 8.36 0.80
C ALA A 148 -3.72 9.11 0.70
N SER A 149 -3.40 9.62 -0.49
CA SER A 149 -2.28 10.52 -0.75
C SER A 149 -2.83 11.81 -1.33
N PRO A 150 -2.98 12.89 -0.54
CA PRO A 150 -3.59 14.14 -1.01
C PRO A 150 -2.71 14.88 -2.02
N VAL A 151 -1.42 14.58 -2.03
CA VAL A 151 -0.44 15.15 -2.97
C VAL A 151 0.46 14.06 -3.54
N ALA A 152 0.94 14.29 -4.76
CA ALA A 152 1.97 13.46 -5.38
C ALA A 152 3.14 14.34 -5.84
N TRP A 153 4.36 13.90 -5.52
CA TRP A 153 5.58 14.59 -5.89
C TRP A 153 6.25 13.93 -7.08
N ARG A 154 6.79 14.75 -7.98
CA ARG A 154 7.63 14.32 -9.10
C ARG A 154 8.84 15.22 -9.20
N THR A 155 9.93 14.66 -9.71
CA THR A 155 11.11 15.46 -10.10
C THR A 155 11.10 15.54 -11.63
N ALA A 156 11.20 16.74 -12.17
CA ALA A 156 11.27 16.95 -13.61
C ALA A 156 12.58 16.34 -14.15
N SER A 157 12.47 15.39 -15.08
CA SER A 157 13.63 14.80 -15.75
C SER A 157 14.23 15.69 -16.83
N GLU A 158 13.44 16.60 -17.36
CA GLU A 158 13.81 17.60 -18.38
C GLU A 158 13.05 18.90 -18.14
N ALA A 159 13.47 19.97 -18.74
CA ALA A 159 12.77 21.26 -18.68
C ALA A 159 11.52 21.23 -19.55
N PHE A 160 10.41 21.81 -19.04
CA PHE A 160 9.15 21.97 -19.78
C PHE A 160 8.37 23.18 -19.24
N SER A 161 7.33 23.58 -19.97
CA SER A 161 6.41 24.63 -19.49
C SER A 161 5.05 24.06 -19.19
N LEU A 162 4.44 24.51 -18.09
CA LEU A 162 3.05 24.18 -17.75
C LEU A 162 2.06 24.93 -18.67
N PRO A 163 0.78 24.50 -18.77
CA PRO A 163 -0.21 25.17 -19.61
C PRO A 163 -0.47 26.64 -19.27
N ASP A 164 -0.20 27.07 -18.05
CA ASP A 164 -0.32 28.46 -17.58
C ASP A 164 0.91 29.32 -17.93
N GLY A 165 1.92 28.73 -18.60
CA GLY A 165 3.17 29.40 -18.97
C GLY A 165 4.27 29.36 -17.90
N THR A 166 4.08 28.67 -16.78
CA THR A 166 5.13 28.48 -15.76
C THR A 166 6.22 27.55 -16.31
N ASP A 167 7.46 28.00 -16.29
CA ASP A 167 8.62 27.19 -16.68
C ASP A 167 9.09 26.32 -15.52
N VAL A 168 9.35 25.05 -15.81
CA VAL A 168 9.89 24.06 -14.88
C VAL A 168 11.25 23.61 -15.42
N ALA A 169 12.30 23.74 -14.61
CA ALA A 169 13.64 23.30 -14.99
C ALA A 169 13.82 21.80 -14.70
N ALA A 170 14.79 21.19 -15.40
CA ALA A 170 15.22 19.83 -15.05
C ALA A 170 15.75 19.80 -13.60
N GLY A 171 15.28 18.84 -12.82
CA GLY A 171 15.60 18.69 -11.39
C GLY A 171 14.62 19.39 -10.43
N ASP A 172 13.71 20.22 -10.94
CA ASP A 172 12.71 20.86 -10.10
C ASP A 172 11.72 19.84 -9.53
N SER A 173 11.24 20.12 -8.31
CA SER A 173 10.18 19.33 -7.68
C SER A 173 8.82 19.90 -8.03
N VAL A 174 7.98 19.06 -8.63
CA VAL A 174 6.58 19.39 -8.99
C VAL A 174 5.65 18.66 -8.03
N MET A 175 4.76 19.42 -7.39
CA MET A 175 3.69 18.89 -6.55
C MET A 175 2.38 18.85 -7.34
N ILE A 176 1.74 17.70 -7.35
CA ILE A 176 0.40 17.51 -7.91
C ILE A 176 -0.57 17.48 -6.73
N ASP A 177 -1.45 18.46 -6.64
CA ASP A 177 -2.50 18.52 -5.62
C ASP A 177 -3.71 17.70 -6.06
N LEU A 178 -3.71 16.43 -5.65
CA LEU A 178 -4.78 15.48 -5.95
C LEU A 178 -6.07 15.80 -5.20
N MET A 179 -5.97 16.36 -3.99
CA MET A 179 -7.14 16.69 -3.18
C MET A 179 -7.94 17.82 -3.83
N SER A 180 -7.28 18.92 -4.19
CA SER A 180 -7.95 20.04 -4.85
C SER A 180 -8.54 19.63 -6.21
N ALA A 181 -7.75 18.91 -7.02
CA ALA A 181 -8.23 18.43 -8.33
C ALA A 181 -9.46 17.51 -8.22
N ASN A 182 -9.52 16.65 -7.22
CA ASN A 182 -10.66 15.78 -6.99
C ASN A 182 -11.92 16.53 -6.53
N LEU A 183 -11.78 17.69 -5.87
CA LEU A 183 -12.92 18.49 -5.40
C LEU A 183 -13.49 19.41 -6.49
N GLU A 184 -12.69 19.71 -7.52
CA GLU A 184 -13.10 20.55 -8.65
C GLU A 184 -13.76 19.75 -9.80
N ALA A 185 -13.74 18.41 -9.72
CA ALA A 185 -14.21 17.51 -10.78
C ALA A 185 -15.73 17.26 -10.78
#